data_713f36543d4b98abbddfb5e52f901d08
#
_entry.id   713f36543d4b98abbddfb5e52f901d08
#
_cell.length_a   1.000
_cell.length_b   1.000
_cell.length_c   1.000
_cell.angle_alpha   90.00
_cell.angle_beta   90.00
_cell.angle_gamma   90.00
#
_symmetry.space_group_name_H-M   'P 1'
#
loop_
_entity.id
_entity.type
_entity.pdbx_description
1 polymer ?
#
loop_
_entity_poly.entity_id
_entity_poly.type
_entity_poly.pdbx_seq_one_letter_code
_entity_poly.pdbx_strand_id
1 'polypeptide(L)'
;MFLVRGWVAFACGIAVVMLGLSACVEEELIDGVFTPAEWKKIESYSPVPEPPPSPTNRFAGDPGAAALGQRLFFEKRLSGAITISGPGAEGAIGEVGKYSCASCHDSKHWFIDTRISNDLSTGAANITKRNSPSMVNIAYYVWGGWGGAQDQFWKQGANAPESKDLNSDRLAVAHLIYDAYQADYDAVFGPVTGTLDPALSSTTGQTSRFPLHGKPGDASGAWEGMTLGDQKIVNTIMANVGKAFEAYERRLVSRNAPFDRYVARDFGALSMSAKRGLKLFIGKAGCDSCHETQTFSDQQFHNTGVAQATTSSYDNGRYDDVPRFTNNIFNGAGPFSDDQKAGQEKIDGITQTAAQQGLFRTKSLRQVAETGPYFHNGSVVTLEEVVRRYNEGGAPEGAYPGTKDAMLVPLNLTEAEILDIVAFLQTLTGEPVPEALTVDTSAQ
;
A
#
# COMPACT_ATOMS: atom_id res chain seq x y z
N MET A 1 -72.37 56.76 52.05
CA MET A 1 -71.56 57.39 53.06
C MET A 1 -70.12 56.85 52.95
N PHE A 2 -69.20 57.79 52.85
CA PHE A 2 -67.74 57.63 52.62
C PHE A 2 -67.21 57.28 51.24
N LEU A 3 -66.75 58.34 50.58
CA LEU A 3 -65.81 58.40 49.48
C LEU A 3 -64.39 58.03 49.93
N VAL A 4 -63.69 57.26 49.12
CA VAL A 4 -62.23 57.27 49.16
C VAL A 4 -61.71 57.36 47.69
N ARG A 5 -60.99 58.43 47.46
CA ARG A 5 -60.28 58.76 46.21
C ARG A 5 -59.04 57.83 46.05
N GLY A 6 -58.93 57.13 44.93
CA GLY A 6 -57.68 56.41 44.57
C GLY A 6 -56.86 57.22 43.58
N TRP A 7 -55.59 57.41 43.90
CA TRP A 7 -54.59 58.03 43.03
C TRP A 7 -54.08 57.04 41.99
N VAL A 8 -54.08 57.49 40.71
CA VAL A 8 -53.45 56.77 39.61
C VAL A 8 -52.02 57.32 39.48
N ALA A 9 -51.06 56.47 39.75
CA ALA A 9 -49.65 56.75 39.49
C ALA A 9 -49.26 56.27 38.09
N PHE A 10 -48.89 57.22 37.20
CA PHE A 10 -48.29 56.91 35.93
C PHE A 10 -46.81 56.57 36.17
N ALA A 11 -46.46 55.26 35.92
CA ALA A 11 -45.06 54.85 35.87
C ALA A 11 -44.59 54.95 34.38
N CYS A 12 -43.71 55.91 34.12
CA CYS A 12 -42.97 56.01 32.86
C CYS A 12 -41.88 54.91 32.88
N GLY A 13 -42.12 53.83 32.15
CA GLY A 13 -41.10 52.80 31.95
C GLY A 13 -40.13 53.25 30.85
N ILE A 14 -38.88 53.54 31.20
CA ILE A 14 -37.78 53.76 30.26
C ILE A 14 -37.35 52.34 29.79
N ALA A 15 -37.72 51.99 28.54
CA ALA A 15 -37.20 50.81 27.87
C ALA A 15 -35.76 51.11 27.41
N VAL A 16 -34.76 50.56 28.13
CA VAL A 16 -33.36 50.52 27.70
C VAL A 16 -33.26 49.44 26.61
N VAL A 17 -33.20 49.82 25.37
CA VAL A 17 -32.85 48.94 24.25
C VAL A 17 -31.34 48.69 24.34
N MET A 18 -30.94 47.55 24.92
CA MET A 18 -29.60 47.07 24.77
C MET A 18 -29.41 46.57 23.32
N LEU A 19 -28.84 47.40 22.46
CA LEU A 19 -28.24 46.97 21.19
C LEU A 19 -27.03 46.14 21.55
N GLY A 20 -27.22 44.82 21.55
CA GLY A 20 -26.13 43.84 21.56
C GLY A 20 -25.33 43.99 20.26
N LEU A 21 -24.24 44.75 20.32
CA LEU A 21 -23.17 44.67 19.35
C LEU A 21 -22.58 43.25 19.48
N SER A 22 -23.09 42.28 18.72
CA SER A 22 -22.32 41.07 18.38
C SER A 22 -21.10 41.58 17.62
N ALA A 23 -20.00 41.82 18.35
CA ALA A 23 -18.71 41.94 17.73
C ALA A 23 -18.50 40.58 17.00
N CYS A 24 -18.55 40.57 15.69
CA CYS A 24 -17.98 39.49 14.90
C CYS A 24 -16.49 39.45 15.32
N VAL A 25 -16.14 38.55 16.20
CA VAL A 25 -14.73 38.24 16.45
C VAL A 25 -14.27 37.65 15.12
N GLU A 26 -13.57 38.42 14.32
CA GLU A 26 -12.91 37.95 13.12
C GLU A 26 -11.89 36.89 13.60
N GLU A 27 -12.14 35.63 13.30
CA GLU A 27 -11.27 34.54 13.71
C GLU A 27 -9.92 34.71 13.02
N GLU A 28 -8.84 34.86 13.80
CA GLU A 28 -7.50 35.08 13.24
C GLU A 28 -7.06 33.85 12.45
N LEU A 29 -6.82 34.03 11.16
CA LEU A 29 -6.42 32.97 10.26
C LEU A 29 -4.94 32.59 10.47
N ILE A 30 -4.66 31.32 10.56
CA ILE A 30 -3.31 30.80 10.61
C ILE A 30 -2.73 30.91 9.19
N ASP A 31 -1.54 31.52 9.09
CA ASP A 31 -0.87 31.84 7.82
C ASP A 31 -1.77 32.66 6.84
N GLY A 32 -2.75 33.39 7.36
CA GLY A 32 -3.71 34.16 6.57
C GLY A 32 -4.64 33.31 5.67
N VAL A 33 -4.68 32.00 5.82
CA VAL A 33 -5.40 31.07 4.95
C VAL A 33 -6.39 30.19 5.69
N PHE A 34 -5.99 29.62 6.84
CA PHE A 34 -6.73 28.56 7.51
C PHE A 34 -7.34 29.05 8.83
N THR A 35 -8.60 28.67 9.08
CA THR A 35 -9.20 28.82 10.42
C THR A 35 -8.50 27.91 11.43
N PRO A 36 -8.56 28.20 12.74
CA PRO A 36 -8.03 27.29 13.75
C PRO A 36 -8.60 25.87 13.70
N ALA A 37 -9.86 25.70 13.28
CA ALA A 37 -10.48 24.39 13.10
C ALA A 37 -9.89 23.63 11.92
N GLU A 38 -9.72 24.27 10.76
CA GLU A 38 -9.03 23.69 9.59
C GLU A 38 -7.57 23.33 9.95
N TRP A 39 -6.88 24.23 10.67
CA TRP A 39 -5.49 23.98 11.06
C TRP A 39 -5.34 22.78 11.99
N LYS A 40 -6.21 22.63 12.99
CA LYS A 40 -6.22 21.45 13.85
C LYS A 40 -6.38 20.15 13.06
N LYS A 41 -7.17 20.16 12.00
CA LYS A 41 -7.31 19.04 11.08
C LYS A 41 -6.02 18.79 10.29
N ILE A 42 -5.40 19.86 9.77
CA ILE A 42 -4.14 19.80 9.02
C ILE A 42 -3.00 19.24 9.90
N GLU A 43 -2.93 19.64 11.17
CA GLU A 43 -1.94 19.12 12.13
C GLU A 43 -2.05 17.61 12.34
N SER A 44 -3.22 17.00 12.17
CA SER A 44 -3.40 15.55 12.31
C SER A 44 -2.79 14.73 11.15
N TYR A 45 -2.41 15.37 10.04
CA TYR A 45 -1.81 14.71 8.88
C TYR A 45 -0.27 14.66 8.92
N SER A 46 0.35 15.18 9.98
CA SER A 46 1.81 15.23 10.14
C SER A 46 2.18 15.24 11.64
N PRO A 47 3.38 14.74 11.99
CA PRO A 47 4.37 14.08 11.16
C PRO A 47 4.03 12.61 10.89
N VAL A 48 4.68 12.01 9.88
CA VAL A 48 4.64 10.56 9.68
C VAL A 48 5.32 9.88 10.88
N PRO A 49 4.63 9.00 11.64
CA PRO A 49 5.15 8.39 12.86
C PRO A 49 6.23 7.33 12.58
N GLU A 50 6.75 6.69 13.61
CA GLU A 50 7.52 5.46 13.43
C GLU A 50 6.62 4.32 12.90
N PRO A 51 7.16 3.39 12.09
CA PRO A 51 6.39 2.26 11.59
C PRO A 51 5.75 1.43 12.72
N PRO A 52 4.45 1.11 12.63
CA PRO A 52 3.78 0.33 13.65
C PRO A 52 4.40 -1.08 13.78
N PRO A 53 4.27 -1.76 14.93
CA PRO A 53 4.72 -3.15 15.09
C PRO A 53 4.12 -4.11 14.05
N SER A 54 4.84 -5.19 13.73
CA SER A 54 4.33 -6.31 12.93
C SER A 54 4.33 -7.58 13.81
N PRO A 55 3.26 -7.83 14.56
CA PRO A 55 3.26 -8.92 15.56
C PRO A 55 3.41 -10.32 14.94
N THR A 56 2.96 -10.49 13.71
CA THR A 56 3.06 -11.77 12.99
C THR A 56 4.44 -12.07 12.41
N ASN A 57 5.39 -11.12 12.53
CA ASN A 57 6.79 -11.25 12.11
C ASN A 57 7.73 -10.70 13.18
N ARG A 58 8.27 -11.56 14.04
CA ARG A 58 9.23 -11.17 15.09
C ARG A 58 10.54 -10.61 14.55
N PHE A 59 10.86 -10.85 13.27
CA PHE A 59 12.07 -10.38 12.61
C PHE A 59 11.87 -9.03 11.89
N ALA A 60 10.68 -8.43 11.98
CA ALA A 60 10.32 -7.21 11.25
C ALA A 60 11.25 -6.00 11.53
N GLY A 61 11.90 -5.98 12.70
CA GLY A 61 12.90 -4.96 13.09
C GLY A 61 14.34 -5.46 13.08
N ASP A 62 14.58 -6.71 12.70
CA ASP A 62 15.94 -7.31 12.74
C ASP A 62 16.79 -6.81 11.56
N PRO A 63 17.99 -6.24 11.82
CA PRO A 63 18.85 -5.71 10.76
C PRO A 63 19.44 -6.79 9.86
N GLY A 64 19.70 -8.00 10.36
CA GLY A 64 20.19 -9.13 9.57
C GLY A 64 19.10 -9.64 8.62
N ALA A 65 17.84 -9.77 9.12
CA ALA A 65 16.69 -10.09 8.28
C ALA A 65 16.48 -9.05 7.20
N ALA A 66 16.60 -7.77 7.52
CA ALA A 66 16.47 -6.70 6.55
C ALA A 66 17.59 -6.72 5.48
N ALA A 67 18.83 -7.02 5.87
CA ALA A 67 19.95 -7.16 4.93
C ALA A 67 19.74 -8.36 3.99
N LEU A 68 19.32 -9.51 4.51
CA LEU A 68 18.97 -10.68 3.71
C LEU A 68 17.78 -10.36 2.78
N GLY A 69 16.75 -9.69 3.30
CA GLY A 69 15.59 -9.26 2.51
C GLY A 69 15.96 -8.34 1.35
N GLN A 70 16.89 -7.40 1.57
CA GLN A 70 17.43 -6.55 0.50
C GLN A 70 18.15 -7.36 -0.56
N ARG A 71 19.04 -8.28 -0.19
CA ARG A 71 19.72 -9.16 -1.14
C ARG A 71 18.72 -9.94 -2.00
N LEU A 72 17.73 -10.54 -1.35
CA LEU A 72 16.68 -11.31 -2.04
C LEU A 72 15.77 -10.45 -2.92
N PHE A 73 15.56 -9.18 -2.58
CA PHE A 73 14.77 -8.25 -3.39
C PHE A 73 15.36 -8.05 -4.80
N PHE A 74 16.68 -8.05 -4.93
CA PHE A 74 17.39 -7.94 -6.21
C PHE A 74 17.72 -9.31 -6.84
N GLU A 75 17.48 -10.43 -6.14
CA GLU A 75 17.88 -11.77 -6.58
C GLU A 75 17.01 -12.28 -7.74
N LYS A 76 17.58 -12.31 -8.93
CA LYS A 76 16.87 -12.75 -10.15
C LYS A 76 16.63 -14.25 -10.22
N ARG A 77 17.46 -15.07 -9.54
CA ARG A 77 17.28 -16.54 -9.48
C ARG A 77 16.01 -16.96 -8.73
N LEU A 78 15.31 -16.02 -8.08
CA LEU A 78 13.96 -16.26 -7.54
C LEU A 78 12.90 -16.39 -8.66
N SER A 79 13.24 -16.11 -9.92
CA SER A 79 12.31 -16.30 -11.05
C SER A 79 12.61 -17.57 -11.84
N GLY A 80 11.55 -18.26 -12.22
CA GLY A 80 11.58 -19.41 -13.13
C GLY A 80 11.63 -19.01 -14.59
N ALA A 81 11.22 -19.93 -15.47
CA ALA A 81 11.27 -19.73 -16.91
C ALA A 81 10.25 -18.68 -17.39
N ILE A 82 10.69 -17.84 -18.32
CA ILE A 82 9.81 -16.93 -19.07
C ILE A 82 8.97 -17.78 -20.03
N THR A 83 7.65 -17.65 -19.99
CA THR A 83 6.72 -18.41 -20.84
C THR A 83 5.94 -17.52 -21.81
N ILE A 84 6.00 -16.21 -21.65
CA ILE A 84 5.38 -15.25 -22.56
C ILE A 84 6.33 -14.10 -22.89
N SER A 85 6.08 -13.42 -23.99
CA SER A 85 6.69 -12.14 -24.33
C SER A 85 5.64 -11.04 -24.33
N GLY A 86 6.06 -9.80 -24.16
CA GLY A 86 5.16 -8.64 -24.17
C GLY A 86 5.88 -7.36 -23.77
N PRO A 87 5.13 -6.25 -23.62
CA PRO A 87 5.70 -4.97 -23.24
C PRO A 87 6.46 -5.08 -21.91
N GLY A 88 7.68 -4.53 -21.84
CA GLY A 88 8.52 -4.53 -20.63
C GLY A 88 9.07 -5.91 -20.21
N ALA A 89 9.05 -6.92 -21.08
CA ALA A 89 9.66 -8.22 -20.78
C ALA A 89 11.19 -8.09 -20.64
N GLU A 90 11.77 -8.77 -19.63
CA GLU A 90 13.21 -8.67 -19.30
C GLU A 90 14.07 -9.78 -19.95
N GLY A 91 13.49 -10.65 -20.77
CA GLY A 91 14.22 -11.74 -21.44
C GLY A 91 13.39 -12.45 -22.50
N ALA A 92 13.99 -13.49 -23.11
CA ALA A 92 13.35 -14.32 -24.10
C ALA A 92 12.61 -15.50 -23.47
N ILE A 93 11.59 -16.04 -24.18
CA ILE A 93 10.88 -17.25 -23.75
C ILE A 93 11.88 -18.39 -23.54
N GLY A 94 11.77 -19.09 -22.42
CA GLY A 94 12.63 -20.19 -22.00
C GLY A 94 13.80 -19.77 -21.10
N GLU A 95 14.17 -18.46 -21.04
CA GLU A 95 15.19 -17.99 -20.12
C GLU A 95 14.68 -18.05 -18.67
N VAL A 96 15.59 -18.36 -17.72
CA VAL A 96 15.34 -18.41 -16.29
C VAL A 96 16.18 -17.35 -15.57
N GLY A 97 15.77 -16.95 -14.35
CA GLY A 97 16.56 -16.02 -13.54
C GLY A 97 16.66 -14.63 -14.14
N LYS A 98 15.58 -14.12 -14.73
CA LYS A 98 15.58 -12.79 -15.39
C LYS A 98 14.86 -11.73 -14.59
N TYR A 99 13.87 -12.12 -13.78
CA TYR A 99 13.07 -11.22 -12.98
C TYR A 99 13.44 -11.27 -11.49
N SER A 100 13.36 -10.14 -10.82
CA SER A 100 13.41 -10.02 -9.36
C SER A 100 12.27 -9.10 -8.89
N CYS A 101 12.13 -8.87 -7.59
CA CYS A 101 11.19 -7.85 -7.10
C CYS A 101 11.52 -6.46 -7.66
N ALA A 102 12.83 -6.15 -7.78
CA ALA A 102 13.32 -4.90 -8.35
C ALA A 102 12.95 -4.70 -9.83
N SER A 103 12.59 -5.74 -10.56
CA SER A 103 12.12 -5.64 -11.94
C SER A 103 10.80 -4.87 -12.05
N CYS A 104 9.89 -5.06 -11.07
CA CYS A 104 8.58 -4.39 -11.03
C CYS A 104 8.53 -3.27 -9.99
N HIS A 105 9.54 -3.18 -9.12
CA HIS A 105 9.67 -2.19 -8.07
C HIS A 105 11.05 -1.54 -8.14
N ASP A 106 11.25 -0.66 -9.17
CA ASP A 106 12.53 0.00 -9.42
C ASP A 106 12.95 0.86 -8.23
N SER A 107 14.00 0.42 -7.54
CA SER A 107 14.48 1.05 -6.30
C SER A 107 14.96 2.49 -6.47
N LYS A 108 15.32 2.90 -7.70
CA LYS A 108 15.74 4.25 -8.02
C LYS A 108 14.60 5.19 -8.42
N HIS A 109 13.40 4.63 -8.62
CA HIS A 109 12.20 5.36 -9.02
C HIS A 109 11.05 5.08 -8.06
N TRP A 110 11.26 5.37 -6.79
CA TRP A 110 10.23 5.23 -5.74
C TRP A 110 9.59 3.84 -5.64
N PHE A 111 10.33 2.80 -6.08
CA PHE A 111 9.88 1.41 -6.07
C PHE A 111 8.58 1.16 -6.85
N ILE A 112 8.41 1.85 -7.99
CA ILE A 112 7.33 1.60 -8.96
C ILE A 112 7.89 0.86 -10.18
N ASP A 113 7.01 0.35 -11.03
CA ASP A 113 7.41 -0.22 -12.33
C ASP A 113 7.61 0.88 -13.38
N THR A 114 8.83 1.01 -13.87
CA THR A 114 9.22 2.02 -14.86
C THR A 114 9.42 1.45 -16.27
N ARG A 115 9.22 0.14 -16.45
CA ARG A 115 9.45 -0.53 -17.74
C ARG A 115 8.49 -0.09 -18.82
N ILE A 116 7.29 0.37 -18.43
CA ILE A 116 6.28 0.91 -19.33
C ILE A 116 5.60 2.10 -18.66
N SER A 117 5.35 3.18 -19.41
CA SER A 117 4.84 4.44 -18.88
C SER A 117 3.32 4.55 -18.81
N ASN A 118 2.58 3.73 -19.53
CA ASN A 118 1.12 3.88 -19.69
C ASN A 118 0.37 2.56 -19.89
N ASP A 119 0.96 1.45 -19.49
CA ASP A 119 0.36 0.13 -19.62
C ASP A 119 0.87 -0.79 -18.50
N LEU A 120 0.41 -2.04 -18.48
CA LEU A 120 0.79 -3.05 -17.51
C LEU A 120 1.97 -3.87 -18.04
N SER A 121 2.99 -4.06 -17.22
CA SER A 121 4.22 -4.76 -17.57
C SER A 121 4.05 -6.27 -17.63
N THR A 122 4.89 -6.89 -18.44
CA THR A 122 5.00 -8.35 -18.55
C THR A 122 5.87 -8.90 -17.41
N GLY A 123 5.34 -9.90 -16.70
CA GLY A 123 6.11 -10.79 -15.81
C GLY A 123 6.61 -12.02 -16.54
N ALA A 124 7.12 -13.01 -15.82
CA ALA A 124 7.66 -14.24 -16.43
C ALA A 124 6.59 -15.10 -17.14
N ALA A 125 5.36 -15.13 -16.64
CA ALA A 125 4.29 -15.96 -17.17
C ALA A 125 2.92 -15.26 -17.34
N ASN A 126 2.87 -13.94 -17.22
CA ASN A 126 1.64 -13.16 -17.41
C ASN A 126 1.95 -11.70 -17.74
N ILE A 127 0.99 -11.00 -18.32
CA ILE A 127 0.92 -9.54 -18.21
C ILE A 127 0.24 -9.23 -16.87
N THR A 128 0.81 -8.34 -16.06
CA THR A 128 0.24 -7.99 -14.76
C THR A 128 -1.16 -7.41 -14.94
N LYS A 129 -2.05 -7.70 -14.00
CA LYS A 129 -3.43 -7.15 -14.07
C LYS A 129 -3.54 -5.77 -13.43
N ARG A 130 -2.53 -5.39 -12.66
CA ARG A 130 -2.53 -4.18 -11.84
C ARG A 130 -1.20 -3.49 -11.91
N ASN A 131 -1.25 -2.18 -11.87
CA ASN A 131 -0.07 -1.34 -11.71
C ASN A 131 0.71 -1.71 -10.44
N SER A 132 2.03 -1.80 -10.53
CA SER A 132 2.91 -2.06 -9.38
C SER A 132 2.95 -0.83 -8.47
N PRO A 133 2.39 -0.89 -7.27
CA PRO A 133 2.40 0.26 -6.37
C PRO A 133 3.78 0.48 -5.78
N SER A 134 4.10 1.74 -5.44
CA SER A 134 5.29 2.04 -4.66
C SER A 134 5.33 1.24 -3.36
N MET A 135 6.53 0.79 -2.98
CA MET A 135 6.80 0.13 -1.70
C MET A 135 7.23 1.12 -0.61
N VAL A 136 7.48 2.40 -0.97
CA VAL A 136 7.84 3.42 0.02
C VAL A 136 6.68 3.63 0.98
N ASN A 137 6.99 3.66 2.26
CA ASN A 137 6.01 3.78 3.35
C ASN A 137 5.03 2.59 3.46
N ILE A 138 5.35 1.44 2.87
CA ILE A 138 4.49 0.24 2.95
C ILE A 138 4.28 -0.23 4.40
N ALA A 139 5.21 0.04 5.30
CA ALA A 139 5.14 -0.32 6.72
C ALA A 139 3.91 0.27 7.46
N TYR A 140 3.30 1.32 6.91
CA TYR A 140 2.11 1.96 7.48
C TYR A 140 0.79 1.40 6.94
N TYR A 141 0.84 0.48 6.00
CA TYR A 141 -0.37 -0.09 5.42
C TYR A 141 -0.91 -1.25 6.24
N VAL A 142 -2.23 -1.28 6.41
CA VAL A 142 -2.93 -2.39 7.06
C VAL A 142 -3.00 -3.60 6.12
N TRP A 143 -3.24 -3.37 4.84
CA TRP A 143 -3.39 -4.40 3.81
C TRP A 143 -2.41 -4.18 2.67
N GLY A 144 -1.79 -5.24 2.16
CA GLY A 144 -0.94 -5.19 0.97
C GLY A 144 -1.72 -5.41 -0.33
N GLY A 145 -1.18 -4.86 -1.42
CA GLY A 145 -1.82 -4.90 -2.74
C GLY A 145 -2.97 -3.89 -2.91
N TRP A 146 -3.60 -3.90 -4.06
CA TRP A 146 -4.69 -2.99 -4.41
C TRP A 146 -6.03 -3.41 -3.77
N GLY A 147 -6.39 -4.68 -3.82
CA GLY A 147 -7.62 -5.22 -3.22
C GLY A 147 -7.38 -5.87 -1.86
N GLY A 148 -6.19 -5.73 -1.27
CA GLY A 148 -5.86 -6.27 0.05
C GLY A 148 -5.64 -7.78 0.04
N ALA A 149 -5.03 -8.33 -1.01
CA ALA A 149 -4.68 -9.75 -1.11
C ALA A 149 -3.69 -10.20 -0.02
N GLN A 150 -2.95 -9.26 0.56
CA GLN A 150 -1.96 -9.52 1.60
C GLN A 150 -2.48 -9.01 2.94
N ASP A 151 -2.85 -9.91 3.82
CA ASP A 151 -3.19 -9.62 5.21
C ASP A 151 -1.94 -9.32 6.05
N GLN A 152 -0.78 -9.87 5.64
CA GLN A 152 0.56 -9.61 6.19
C GLN A 152 1.54 -9.34 5.06
N PHE A 153 2.55 -8.47 5.26
CA PHE A 153 3.51 -8.16 4.21
C PHE A 153 4.49 -9.31 3.96
N TRP A 154 4.92 -10.05 5.00
CA TRP A 154 5.75 -11.23 4.82
C TRP A 154 5.09 -12.33 3.97
N LYS A 155 3.77 -12.41 3.95
CA LYS A 155 3.04 -13.32 3.06
C LYS A 155 3.29 -13.01 1.59
N GLN A 156 3.41 -11.71 1.23
CA GLN A 156 3.74 -11.32 -0.16
C GLN A 156 5.06 -11.92 -0.59
N GLY A 157 6.12 -11.72 0.21
CA GLY A 157 7.44 -12.27 -0.07
C GLY A 157 7.46 -13.80 -0.14
N ALA A 158 6.69 -14.48 0.74
CA ALA A 158 6.58 -15.93 0.72
C ALA A 158 5.88 -16.49 -0.53
N ASN A 159 4.92 -15.76 -1.11
CA ASN A 159 4.14 -16.24 -2.26
C ASN A 159 4.63 -15.67 -3.60
N ALA A 160 5.38 -14.57 -3.61
CA ALA A 160 5.79 -13.90 -4.84
C ALA A 160 6.58 -14.80 -5.81
N PRO A 161 7.54 -15.63 -5.36
CA PRO A 161 8.26 -16.52 -6.27
C PRO A 161 7.34 -17.49 -7.04
N GLU A 162 6.27 -17.98 -6.41
CA GLU A 162 5.31 -18.90 -7.03
C GLU A 162 4.21 -18.21 -7.85
N SER A 163 4.16 -16.89 -7.86
CA SER A 163 3.25 -16.13 -8.71
C SER A 163 3.62 -16.27 -10.17
N LYS A 164 2.68 -15.95 -11.07
CA LYS A 164 2.96 -15.89 -12.50
C LYS A 164 3.94 -14.76 -12.86
N ASP A 165 4.10 -13.77 -11.99
CA ASP A 165 5.02 -12.67 -12.22
C ASP A 165 6.48 -13.13 -12.16
N LEU A 166 6.82 -14.06 -11.25
CA LEU A 166 8.16 -14.68 -11.14
C LEU A 166 8.20 -16.11 -11.66
N ASN A 167 7.09 -16.84 -11.70
CA ASN A 167 6.93 -18.18 -12.28
C ASN A 167 7.92 -19.24 -11.78
N SER A 168 8.27 -19.19 -10.49
CA SER A 168 9.15 -20.18 -9.83
C SER A 168 8.35 -21.17 -8.98
N ASP A 169 9.05 -21.91 -8.13
CA ASP A 169 8.47 -22.86 -7.18
C ASP A 169 9.25 -22.84 -5.87
N ARG A 170 8.61 -23.30 -4.78
CA ARG A 170 9.20 -23.22 -3.44
C ARG A 170 10.39 -24.14 -3.22
N LEU A 171 10.50 -25.25 -3.95
CA LEU A 171 11.68 -26.11 -3.86
C LEU A 171 12.90 -25.44 -4.50
N ALA A 172 12.74 -24.83 -5.69
CA ALA A 172 13.80 -24.04 -6.30
C ALA A 172 14.29 -22.92 -5.38
N VAL A 173 13.35 -22.22 -4.70
CA VAL A 173 13.69 -21.21 -3.71
C VAL A 173 14.44 -21.80 -2.52
N ALA A 174 14.01 -22.95 -1.97
CA ALA A 174 14.67 -23.58 -0.83
C ALA A 174 16.11 -24.00 -1.16
N HIS A 175 16.32 -24.57 -2.35
CA HIS A 175 17.66 -24.87 -2.86
C HIS A 175 18.52 -23.62 -3.03
N LEU A 176 17.97 -22.55 -3.62
CA LEU A 176 18.67 -21.27 -3.79
C LEU A 176 19.11 -20.70 -2.41
N ILE A 177 18.21 -20.73 -1.41
CA ILE A 177 18.53 -20.23 -0.07
C ILE A 177 19.65 -21.06 0.55
N TYR A 178 19.62 -22.40 0.42
CA TYR A 178 20.68 -23.25 0.93
C TYR A 178 22.02 -22.99 0.20
N ASP A 179 22.01 -23.01 -1.14
CA ASP A 179 23.26 -22.99 -1.92
C ASP A 179 23.93 -21.61 -1.94
N ALA A 180 23.17 -20.52 -1.81
CA ALA A 180 23.71 -19.18 -1.99
C ALA A 180 23.55 -18.24 -0.77
N TYR A 181 22.65 -18.54 0.16
CA TYR A 181 22.30 -17.65 1.26
C TYR A 181 22.32 -18.35 2.64
N GLN A 182 22.85 -19.58 2.72
CA GLN A 182 22.82 -20.40 3.95
C GLN A 182 23.36 -19.64 5.16
N ALA A 183 24.53 -19.00 5.03
CA ALA A 183 25.18 -18.33 6.15
C ALA A 183 24.31 -17.16 6.70
N ASP A 184 23.75 -16.33 5.80
CA ASP A 184 22.89 -15.22 6.19
C ASP A 184 21.56 -15.72 6.77
N TYR A 185 20.99 -16.75 6.15
CA TYR A 185 19.75 -17.35 6.62
C TYR A 185 19.92 -17.96 8.02
N ASP A 186 20.97 -18.78 8.23
CA ASP A 186 21.23 -19.44 9.51
C ASP A 186 21.59 -18.41 10.60
N ALA A 187 22.28 -17.33 10.26
CA ALA A 187 22.58 -16.25 11.20
C ALA A 187 21.31 -15.60 11.76
N VAL A 188 20.28 -15.42 10.93
CA VAL A 188 19.01 -14.77 11.30
C VAL A 188 18.02 -15.77 11.90
N PHE A 189 17.76 -16.85 11.21
CA PHE A 189 16.65 -17.76 11.50
C PHE A 189 17.10 -19.02 12.24
N GLY A 190 18.37 -19.44 12.13
CA GLY A 190 18.93 -20.63 12.76
C GLY A 190 18.70 -20.71 14.26
N PRO A 191 18.83 -19.64 15.05
CA PRO A 191 18.56 -19.67 16.49
C PRO A 191 17.10 -20.04 16.86
N VAL A 192 16.16 -19.88 15.93
CA VAL A 192 14.72 -20.10 16.15
C VAL A 192 14.20 -21.34 15.45
N THR A 193 14.63 -21.56 14.20
CA THR A 193 14.10 -22.65 13.35
C THR A 193 15.08 -23.82 13.16
N GLY A 194 16.31 -23.69 13.66
CA GLY A 194 17.42 -24.58 13.35
C GLY A 194 18.13 -24.18 12.06
N THR A 195 19.36 -24.67 11.89
CA THR A 195 20.12 -24.48 10.66
C THR A 195 19.47 -25.22 9.49
N LEU A 196 19.77 -24.77 8.27
CA LEU A 196 19.25 -25.42 7.07
C LEU A 196 19.72 -26.87 6.95
N ASP A 197 18.82 -27.77 6.54
CA ASP A 197 19.10 -29.19 6.33
C ASP A 197 20.10 -29.36 5.15
N PRO A 198 21.28 -30.05 5.36
CA PRO A 198 22.23 -30.26 4.27
C PRO A 198 21.68 -31.03 3.07
N ALA A 199 20.59 -31.76 3.24
CA ALA A 199 19.89 -32.45 2.15
C ALA A 199 19.27 -31.49 1.12
N LEU A 200 19.18 -30.19 1.43
CA LEU A 200 18.73 -29.11 0.52
C LEU A 200 19.80 -28.68 -0.48
N SER A 201 21.05 -29.12 -0.41
CA SER A 201 22.04 -28.79 -1.44
C SER A 201 21.58 -29.29 -2.81
N SER A 202 21.54 -28.44 -3.82
CA SER A 202 21.15 -28.83 -5.19
C SER A 202 22.17 -29.74 -5.87
N THR A 203 23.41 -29.78 -5.36
CA THR A 203 24.53 -30.51 -5.96
C THR A 203 24.91 -31.77 -5.18
N THR A 204 24.83 -31.74 -3.86
CA THR A 204 25.26 -32.84 -2.97
C THR A 204 24.16 -33.34 -2.03
N GLY A 205 22.97 -32.77 -2.11
CA GLY A 205 21.85 -33.09 -1.25
C GLY A 205 21.09 -34.34 -1.67
N GLN A 206 19.94 -34.54 -1.05
CA GLN A 206 19.08 -35.71 -1.27
C GLN A 206 17.81 -35.29 -2.09
N THR A 207 17.91 -35.38 -3.42
CA THR A 207 16.78 -35.02 -4.31
C THR A 207 15.56 -35.95 -4.14
N SER A 208 15.72 -37.10 -3.51
CA SER A 208 14.60 -37.97 -3.10
C SER A 208 13.78 -37.37 -1.95
N ARG A 209 14.42 -36.58 -1.05
CA ARG A 209 13.74 -35.83 0.01
C ARG A 209 13.30 -34.45 -0.48
N PHE A 210 14.19 -33.73 -1.14
CA PHE A 210 13.98 -32.37 -1.66
C PHE A 210 14.22 -32.36 -3.17
N PRO A 211 13.19 -32.65 -4.00
CA PRO A 211 13.28 -32.53 -5.45
C PRO A 211 13.67 -31.11 -5.87
N LEU A 212 14.39 -30.96 -7.00
CA LEU A 212 14.89 -29.67 -7.46
C LEU A 212 13.78 -28.66 -7.76
N HIS A 213 12.60 -29.13 -8.13
CA HIS A 213 11.43 -28.32 -8.45
C HIS A 213 10.16 -28.93 -7.88
N GLY A 214 9.21 -28.06 -7.50
CA GLY A 214 7.89 -28.47 -7.08
C GLY A 214 7.23 -27.45 -6.14
N LYS A 215 5.91 -27.41 -6.21
CA LYS A 215 5.03 -26.60 -5.35
C LYS A 215 3.69 -27.30 -5.18
N PRO A 216 2.87 -26.95 -4.16
CA PRO A 216 1.53 -27.50 -3.98
C PRO A 216 0.61 -27.30 -5.19
N GLY A 217 -0.31 -28.24 -5.39
CA GLY A 217 -1.39 -28.15 -6.37
C GLY A 217 -1.16 -28.91 -7.67
N ASP A 218 -0.06 -29.64 -7.80
CA ASP A 218 0.15 -30.62 -8.86
C ASP A 218 0.10 -32.04 -8.25
N ALA A 219 -1.04 -32.71 -8.33
CA ALA A 219 -1.26 -34.04 -7.73
C ALA A 219 -0.28 -35.12 -8.22
N SER A 220 0.36 -34.92 -9.36
CA SER A 220 1.41 -35.81 -9.93
C SER A 220 2.81 -35.22 -9.70
N GLY A 221 2.91 -34.04 -9.11
CA GLY A 221 4.16 -33.32 -8.93
C GLY A 221 5.05 -33.87 -7.82
N ALA A 222 6.33 -33.54 -7.89
CA ALA A 222 7.34 -33.98 -6.94
C ALA A 222 7.05 -33.51 -5.50
N TRP A 223 6.40 -32.35 -5.32
CA TRP A 223 5.99 -31.83 -4.03
C TRP A 223 5.06 -32.78 -3.28
N GLU A 224 4.05 -33.33 -3.97
CA GLU A 224 3.04 -34.21 -3.34
C GLU A 224 3.63 -35.57 -2.92
N GLY A 225 4.78 -35.95 -3.47
CA GLY A 225 5.52 -37.13 -3.08
C GLY A 225 6.39 -36.97 -1.84
N MET A 226 6.59 -35.75 -1.34
CA MET A 226 7.42 -35.48 -0.17
C MET A 226 6.71 -35.84 1.14
N THR A 227 7.50 -36.14 2.19
CA THR A 227 6.93 -36.27 3.55
C THR A 227 6.41 -34.93 4.05
N LEU A 228 5.38 -34.94 4.93
CA LEU A 228 4.88 -33.72 5.57
C LEU A 228 5.97 -32.98 6.37
N GLY A 229 6.94 -33.73 6.92
CA GLY A 229 8.09 -33.13 7.62
C GLY A 229 8.98 -32.33 6.69
N ASP A 230 9.32 -32.88 5.51
CA ASP A 230 10.15 -32.20 4.51
C ASP A 230 9.41 -31.02 3.87
N GLN A 231 8.11 -31.16 3.58
CA GLN A 231 7.25 -30.05 3.14
C GLN A 231 7.23 -28.91 4.17
N LYS A 232 7.17 -29.24 5.48
CA LYS A 232 7.20 -28.22 6.55
C LYS A 232 8.53 -27.47 6.58
N ILE A 233 9.66 -28.15 6.35
CA ILE A 233 10.99 -27.51 6.26
C ILE A 233 10.97 -26.46 5.14
N VAL A 234 10.57 -26.83 3.94
CA VAL A 234 10.50 -25.93 2.77
C VAL A 234 9.53 -24.77 3.02
N ASN A 235 8.34 -25.03 3.56
CA ASN A 235 7.37 -24.00 3.90
C ASN A 235 7.92 -23.03 4.96
N THR A 236 8.71 -23.49 5.91
CA THR A 236 9.38 -22.63 6.90
C THR A 236 10.39 -21.71 6.22
N ILE A 237 11.16 -22.22 5.26
CA ILE A 237 12.09 -21.40 4.47
C ILE A 237 11.32 -20.30 3.70
N MET A 238 10.23 -20.66 3.03
CA MET A 238 9.39 -19.67 2.31
C MET A 238 8.85 -18.59 3.24
N ALA A 239 8.34 -18.97 4.43
CA ALA A 239 7.86 -18.01 5.41
C ALA A 239 8.98 -17.07 5.89
N ASN A 240 10.18 -17.62 6.17
CA ASN A 240 11.32 -16.83 6.62
C ASN A 240 11.85 -15.90 5.51
N VAL A 241 11.88 -16.35 4.27
CA VAL A 241 12.15 -15.49 3.09
C VAL A 241 11.16 -14.32 3.07
N GLY A 242 9.87 -14.59 3.23
CA GLY A 242 8.86 -13.55 3.32
C GLY A 242 9.10 -12.59 4.48
N LYS A 243 9.46 -13.10 5.67
CA LYS A 243 9.76 -12.29 6.85
C LYS A 243 10.99 -11.40 6.65
N ALA A 244 12.00 -11.89 5.93
CA ALA A 244 13.16 -11.09 5.55
C ALA A 244 12.77 -9.97 4.57
N PHE A 245 11.93 -10.24 3.57
CA PHE A 245 11.41 -9.20 2.68
C PHE A 245 10.69 -8.11 3.46
N GLU A 246 9.74 -8.45 4.34
CA GLU A 246 9.05 -7.45 5.15
C GLU A 246 10.02 -6.64 6.02
N ALA A 247 11.04 -7.26 6.61
CA ALA A 247 12.03 -6.54 7.40
C ALA A 247 12.78 -5.48 6.57
N TYR A 248 13.09 -5.77 5.30
CA TYR A 248 13.66 -4.79 4.38
C TYR A 248 12.65 -3.71 3.99
N GLU A 249 11.44 -4.10 3.55
CA GLU A 249 10.39 -3.19 3.11
C GLU A 249 10.03 -2.15 4.17
N ARG A 250 10.03 -2.54 5.44
CA ARG A 250 9.76 -1.65 6.57
C ARG A 250 10.81 -0.56 6.77
N ARG A 251 11.98 -0.67 6.16
CA ARG A 251 13.02 0.37 6.16
C ARG A 251 12.84 1.38 5.03
N LEU A 252 11.99 1.11 4.06
CA LEU A 252 11.71 1.99 2.93
C LEU A 252 10.77 3.13 3.36
N VAL A 253 11.27 4.03 4.19
CA VAL A 253 10.49 5.12 4.77
C VAL A 253 10.96 6.46 4.23
N SER A 254 9.99 7.28 3.82
CA SER A 254 10.17 8.66 3.38
C SER A 254 9.32 9.59 4.27
N ARG A 255 9.94 10.65 4.77
CA ARG A 255 9.37 11.65 5.68
C ARG A 255 9.77 13.06 5.26
N ASN A 256 9.45 14.05 6.08
CA ASN A 256 9.89 15.44 5.95
C ASN A 256 9.55 16.08 4.58
N ALA A 257 8.32 15.81 4.09
CA ALA A 257 7.80 16.46 2.90
C ALA A 257 7.67 17.98 3.11
N PRO A 258 7.61 18.81 2.05
CA PRO A 258 7.27 20.24 2.19
C PRO A 258 6.02 20.47 3.02
N PHE A 259 5.01 19.63 2.89
CA PHE A 259 3.80 19.65 3.72
C PHE A 259 4.12 19.45 5.22
N ASP A 260 5.01 18.52 5.57
CA ASP A 260 5.37 18.28 6.99
C ASP A 260 6.06 19.51 7.60
N ARG A 261 6.96 20.16 6.85
CA ARG A 261 7.61 21.40 7.28
C ARG A 261 6.61 22.54 7.45
N TYR A 262 5.63 22.63 6.53
CA TYR A 262 4.55 23.60 6.64
C TYR A 262 3.74 23.43 7.94
N VAL A 263 3.37 22.19 8.26
CA VAL A 263 2.67 21.88 9.52
C VAL A 263 3.53 22.22 10.74
N ALA A 264 4.85 22.03 10.64
CA ALA A 264 5.82 22.45 11.66
C ALA A 264 6.06 23.98 11.69
N ARG A 265 5.19 24.78 11.02
CA ARG A 265 5.20 26.26 11.01
C ARG A 265 6.26 26.89 10.10
N ASP A 266 6.92 26.13 9.22
CA ASP A 266 7.64 26.72 8.09
C ASP A 266 6.64 27.12 7.00
N PHE A 267 5.99 28.27 7.18
CA PHE A 267 4.95 28.75 6.26
C PHE A 267 5.45 29.08 4.86
N GLY A 268 6.76 29.16 4.67
CA GLY A 268 7.39 29.28 3.35
C GLY A 268 7.50 27.97 2.57
N ALA A 269 7.31 26.82 3.22
CA ALA A 269 7.45 25.52 2.58
C ALA A 269 6.40 25.22 1.51
N LEU A 270 5.22 25.88 1.56
CA LEU A 270 4.17 25.74 0.57
C LEU A 270 3.96 27.06 -0.23
N SER A 271 3.77 26.93 -1.54
CA SER A 271 3.30 28.03 -2.38
C SER A 271 1.85 28.41 -2.06
N MET A 272 1.42 29.62 -2.43
CA MET A 272 0.02 30.03 -2.26
C MET A 272 -0.96 29.13 -3.05
N SER A 273 -0.55 28.59 -4.19
CA SER A 273 -1.32 27.60 -4.95
C SER A 273 -1.51 26.32 -4.15
N ALA A 274 -0.42 25.77 -3.57
CA ALA A 274 -0.49 24.57 -2.72
C ALA A 274 -1.34 24.79 -1.45
N LYS A 275 -1.30 25.97 -0.83
CA LYS A 275 -2.16 26.32 0.32
C LYS A 275 -3.63 26.35 -0.06
N ARG A 276 -3.98 26.97 -1.22
CA ARG A 276 -5.37 26.93 -1.74
C ARG A 276 -5.78 25.49 -2.07
N GLY A 277 -4.88 24.69 -2.67
CA GLY A 277 -5.11 23.29 -2.95
C GLY A 277 -5.39 22.47 -1.69
N LEU A 278 -4.60 22.67 -0.62
CA LEU A 278 -4.86 22.04 0.69
C LEU A 278 -6.23 22.44 1.24
N LYS A 279 -6.60 23.71 1.14
CA LYS A 279 -7.92 24.19 1.59
C LYS A 279 -9.07 23.55 0.80
N LEU A 280 -8.89 23.39 -0.52
CA LEU A 280 -9.84 22.65 -1.37
C LEU A 280 -9.92 21.18 -1.00
N PHE A 281 -8.78 20.54 -0.76
CA PHE A 281 -8.65 19.13 -0.41
C PHE A 281 -9.43 18.77 0.86
N ILE A 282 -9.31 19.59 1.93
CA ILE A 282 -10.01 19.38 3.22
C ILE A 282 -11.41 20.01 3.26
N GLY A 283 -11.83 20.73 2.20
CA GLY A 283 -13.08 21.47 2.14
C GLY A 283 -13.92 21.10 0.92
N LYS A 284 -13.99 21.98 -0.09
CA LYS A 284 -14.88 21.84 -1.26
C LYS A 284 -14.74 20.50 -1.99
N ALA A 285 -13.53 19.99 -2.14
CA ALA A 285 -13.28 18.75 -2.86
C ALA A 285 -13.50 17.49 -2.00
N GLY A 286 -13.46 17.61 -0.66
CA GLY A 286 -13.73 16.52 0.28
C GLY A 286 -12.83 15.30 0.14
N CYS A 287 -11.62 15.47 -0.42
CA CYS A 287 -10.67 14.36 -0.66
C CYS A 287 -10.24 13.67 0.65
N ASP A 288 -10.22 14.43 1.73
CA ASP A 288 -9.87 13.98 3.07
C ASP A 288 -10.91 13.08 3.74
N SER A 289 -12.06 12.84 3.09
CA SER A 289 -13.02 11.83 3.54
C SER A 289 -12.50 10.39 3.41
N CYS A 290 -11.56 10.16 2.48
CA CYS A 290 -10.86 8.88 2.28
C CYS A 290 -9.35 9.03 2.49
N HIS A 291 -8.79 10.21 2.18
CA HIS A 291 -7.36 10.50 2.28
C HIS A 291 -7.05 11.26 3.57
N GLU A 292 -7.27 10.60 4.70
CA GLU A 292 -7.03 11.10 6.05
C GLU A 292 -5.74 10.54 6.68
N THR A 293 -5.45 10.87 7.93
CA THR A 293 -4.27 10.44 8.69
C THR A 293 -2.93 10.92 8.13
N GLN A 294 -1.82 10.55 8.79
CA GLN A 294 -0.47 10.93 8.39
C GLN A 294 -0.03 10.31 7.05
N THR A 295 -0.71 9.27 6.61
CA THR A 295 -0.47 8.63 5.31
C THR A 295 -1.40 9.09 4.21
N PHE A 296 -2.35 9.99 4.49
CA PHE A 296 -3.41 10.36 3.56
C PHE A 296 -4.15 9.15 3.02
N SER A 297 -4.62 8.28 3.93
CA SER A 297 -5.37 7.07 3.62
C SER A 297 -6.15 6.62 4.86
N ASP A 298 -7.42 6.28 4.69
CA ASP A 298 -8.26 5.63 5.70
C ASP A 298 -8.00 4.12 5.80
N GLN A 299 -7.14 3.57 4.93
CA GLN A 299 -6.85 2.14 4.80
C GLN A 299 -8.07 1.26 4.47
N GLN A 300 -9.21 1.87 4.11
CA GLN A 300 -10.43 1.19 3.71
C GLN A 300 -10.45 0.87 2.22
N PHE A 301 -11.55 0.27 1.77
CA PHE A 301 -11.72 -0.17 0.39
C PHE A 301 -12.93 0.53 -0.22
N HIS A 302 -12.72 1.20 -1.33
CA HIS A 302 -13.74 1.97 -2.04
C HIS A 302 -13.79 1.61 -3.53
N ASN A 303 -14.95 1.71 -4.14
CA ASN A 303 -15.07 1.66 -5.59
C ASN A 303 -15.09 3.09 -6.14
N THR A 304 -13.96 3.52 -6.68
CA THR A 304 -13.79 4.88 -7.19
C THR A 304 -14.25 5.05 -8.65
N GLY A 305 -14.97 4.07 -9.20
CA GLY A 305 -15.49 4.16 -10.57
C GLY A 305 -14.40 4.28 -11.62
N VAL A 306 -13.27 3.57 -11.46
CA VAL A 306 -12.21 3.55 -12.47
C VAL A 306 -12.61 2.64 -13.60
N ALA A 307 -12.71 3.21 -14.81
CA ALA A 307 -13.04 2.44 -16.00
C ALA A 307 -11.99 1.35 -16.26
N GLN A 308 -12.47 0.17 -16.62
CA GLN A 308 -11.65 -0.95 -17.03
C GLN A 308 -11.94 -1.32 -18.49
N ALA A 309 -10.89 -1.61 -19.26
CA ALA A 309 -11.06 -2.11 -20.62
C ALA A 309 -11.69 -3.51 -20.57
N THR A 310 -12.86 -3.65 -21.13
CA THR A 310 -13.62 -4.90 -21.14
C THR A 310 -13.25 -5.73 -22.35
N THR A 311 -12.31 -6.65 -22.24
CA THR A 311 -12.11 -7.65 -23.29
C THR A 311 -12.51 -9.07 -22.88
N SER A 312 -12.56 -9.40 -21.58
CA SER A 312 -13.01 -10.73 -21.13
C SER A 312 -13.40 -10.81 -19.64
N SER A 313 -12.80 -10.06 -18.74
CA SER A 313 -13.19 -10.05 -17.32
C SER A 313 -12.73 -8.79 -16.62
N TYR A 314 -13.58 -8.24 -15.76
CA TYR A 314 -13.20 -7.16 -14.83
C TYR A 314 -12.23 -7.66 -13.76
N ASP A 315 -11.36 -6.77 -13.27
CA ASP A 315 -10.70 -6.94 -12.00
C ASP A 315 -11.70 -6.57 -10.89
N ASN A 316 -12.17 -7.56 -10.15
CA ASN A 316 -13.18 -7.35 -9.11
C ASN A 316 -12.57 -6.84 -7.79
N GLY A 317 -11.29 -6.47 -7.76
CA GLY A 317 -10.65 -5.86 -6.60
C GLY A 317 -10.67 -6.76 -5.36
N ARG A 318 -11.25 -6.23 -4.27
CA ARG A 318 -11.36 -6.92 -2.97
C ARG A 318 -12.05 -8.28 -3.08
N TYR A 319 -13.07 -8.39 -3.91
CA TYR A 319 -13.79 -9.65 -4.12
C TYR A 319 -12.85 -10.78 -4.56
N ASP A 320 -11.98 -10.55 -5.54
CA ASP A 320 -11.02 -11.55 -6.01
C ASP A 320 -9.89 -11.80 -5.01
N ASP A 321 -9.59 -10.84 -4.14
CA ASP A 321 -8.45 -10.89 -3.22
C ASP A 321 -8.76 -11.55 -1.87
N VAL A 322 -10.03 -11.57 -1.40
CA VAL A 322 -10.41 -12.21 -0.13
C VAL A 322 -10.01 -13.69 -0.07
N PRO A 323 -10.31 -14.54 -1.06
CA PRO A 323 -9.89 -15.96 -1.03
C PRO A 323 -8.37 -16.16 -1.02
N ARG A 324 -7.61 -15.17 -1.52
CA ARG A 324 -6.14 -15.25 -1.62
C ARG A 324 -5.44 -15.19 -0.27
N PHE A 325 -6.07 -14.63 0.75
CA PHE A 325 -5.50 -14.63 2.10
C PHE A 325 -6.25 -15.57 3.06
N THR A 326 -7.56 -15.75 2.93
CA THR A 326 -8.31 -16.67 3.82
C THR A 326 -7.89 -18.12 3.64
N ASN A 327 -7.48 -18.53 2.44
CA ASN A 327 -7.11 -19.90 2.09
C ASN A 327 -5.58 -20.12 1.98
N ASN A 328 -4.75 -19.25 2.58
CA ASN A 328 -3.30 -19.33 2.43
C ASN A 328 -2.61 -19.70 3.73
N ILE A 329 -1.70 -20.68 3.68
CA ILE A 329 -0.94 -21.15 4.86
C ILE A 329 0.02 -20.09 5.42
N PHE A 330 0.37 -19.07 4.64
CA PHE A 330 1.23 -17.96 5.03
C PHE A 330 0.42 -16.72 5.47
N ASN A 331 -0.88 -16.83 5.72
CA ASN A 331 -1.64 -15.73 6.31
C ASN A 331 -1.26 -15.52 7.80
N GLY A 332 -1.68 -14.38 8.36
CA GLY A 332 -1.35 -14.02 9.74
C GLY A 332 -1.90 -14.99 10.80
N ALA A 333 -2.96 -15.73 10.51
CA ALA A 333 -3.53 -16.77 11.37
C ALA A 333 -2.88 -18.15 11.15
N GLY A 334 -2.05 -18.30 10.12
CA GLY A 334 -1.45 -19.56 9.69
C GLY A 334 -0.30 -20.04 10.58
N PRO A 335 0.16 -21.27 10.36
CA PRO A 335 1.14 -21.95 11.22
C PRO A 335 2.54 -21.33 11.22
N PHE A 336 2.82 -20.40 10.30
CA PHE A 336 4.12 -19.73 10.18
C PHE A 336 4.11 -18.30 10.75
N SER A 337 2.96 -17.83 11.26
CA SER A 337 2.82 -16.56 11.97
C SER A 337 3.48 -16.63 13.35
N ASP A 338 4.18 -15.58 13.77
CA ASP A 338 4.72 -15.48 15.12
C ASP A 338 3.67 -15.06 16.16
N ASP A 339 2.56 -14.48 15.71
CA ASP A 339 1.35 -14.20 16.50
C ASP A 339 0.10 -14.54 15.69
N GLN A 340 -0.31 -15.81 15.79
CA GLN A 340 -1.49 -16.32 15.08
C GLN A 340 -2.78 -15.66 15.58
N LYS A 341 -2.82 -15.24 16.86
CA LYS A 341 -4.00 -14.60 17.45
C LYS A 341 -4.22 -13.22 16.82
N ALA A 342 -3.18 -12.39 16.77
CA ALA A 342 -3.27 -11.09 16.10
C ALA A 342 -3.61 -11.24 14.60
N GLY A 343 -3.07 -12.26 13.94
CA GLY A 343 -3.41 -12.59 12.56
C GLY A 343 -4.87 -13.00 12.39
N GLN A 344 -5.40 -13.84 13.29
CA GLN A 344 -6.80 -14.26 13.26
C GLN A 344 -7.75 -13.09 13.52
N GLU A 345 -7.48 -12.27 14.52
CA GLU A 345 -8.29 -11.07 14.84
C GLU A 345 -8.43 -10.13 13.64
N LYS A 346 -7.40 -10.04 12.79
CA LYS A 346 -7.40 -9.20 11.60
C LYS A 346 -8.28 -9.72 10.47
N ILE A 347 -8.38 -11.03 10.29
CA ILE A 347 -9.13 -11.64 9.18
C ILE A 347 -10.47 -12.23 9.61
N ASP A 348 -10.77 -12.24 10.91
CA ASP A 348 -11.98 -12.84 11.46
C ASP A 348 -13.25 -12.18 10.89
N GLY A 349 -14.23 -12.99 10.54
CA GLY A 349 -15.47 -12.54 9.93
C GLY A 349 -15.37 -12.05 8.48
N ILE A 350 -14.16 -11.98 7.88
CA ILE A 350 -14.01 -11.57 6.48
C ILE A 350 -14.33 -12.75 5.56
N THR A 351 -15.40 -12.60 4.79
CA THR A 351 -15.83 -13.57 3.77
C THR A 351 -15.99 -12.87 2.42
N GLN A 352 -15.86 -13.62 1.34
CA GLN A 352 -16.08 -13.11 -0.01
C GLN A 352 -17.58 -12.81 -0.23
N THR A 353 -17.91 -11.58 -0.59
CA THR A 353 -19.28 -11.14 -0.85
C THR A 353 -19.37 -10.26 -2.09
N ALA A 354 -20.50 -10.26 -2.79
CA ALA A 354 -20.72 -9.43 -3.98
C ALA A 354 -20.51 -7.92 -3.73
N ALA A 355 -20.75 -7.45 -2.51
CA ALA A 355 -20.54 -6.06 -2.14
C ALA A 355 -19.07 -5.61 -2.23
N GLN A 356 -18.13 -6.56 -2.34
CA GLN A 356 -16.68 -6.27 -2.45
C GLN A 356 -16.21 -6.11 -3.90
N GLN A 357 -17.10 -6.28 -4.89
CA GLN A 357 -16.74 -6.11 -6.30
C GLN A 357 -16.35 -4.67 -6.61
N GLY A 358 -15.20 -4.52 -7.26
CA GLY A 358 -14.67 -3.22 -7.66
C GLY A 358 -14.10 -2.37 -6.52
N LEU A 359 -14.04 -2.92 -5.29
CA LEU A 359 -13.42 -2.22 -4.17
C LEU A 359 -11.90 -2.34 -4.25
N PHE A 360 -11.23 -1.19 -4.17
CA PHE A 360 -9.78 -1.08 -4.06
C PHE A 360 -9.42 -0.24 -2.83
N ARG A 361 -8.28 -0.55 -2.23
CA ARG A 361 -7.81 0.13 -1.03
C ARG A 361 -7.43 1.59 -1.35
N THR A 362 -7.82 2.52 -0.48
CA THR A 362 -7.31 3.89 -0.50
C THR A 362 -5.79 3.87 -0.38
N LYS A 363 -5.10 4.29 -1.44
CA LYS A 363 -3.63 4.39 -1.43
C LYS A 363 -3.20 5.65 -0.69
N SER A 364 -2.02 5.58 -0.07
CA SER A 364 -1.37 6.77 0.46
C SER A 364 -1.12 7.79 -0.64
N LEU A 365 -1.30 9.08 -0.32
CA LEU A 365 -0.88 10.16 -1.22
C LEU A 365 0.54 10.64 -0.95
N ARG A 366 1.23 10.09 0.05
CA ARG A 366 2.66 10.35 0.21
C ARG A 366 3.40 9.89 -1.04
N GLN A 367 4.30 10.71 -1.56
CA GLN A 367 5.06 10.52 -2.79
C GLN A 367 4.19 10.39 -4.06
N VAL A 368 2.92 10.80 -4.02
CA VAL A 368 1.99 10.58 -5.14
C VAL A 368 2.45 11.23 -6.43
N ALA A 369 3.17 12.36 -6.36
CA ALA A 369 3.73 13.03 -7.54
C ALA A 369 4.79 12.20 -8.29
N GLU A 370 5.43 11.25 -7.61
CA GLU A 370 6.53 10.43 -8.14
C GLU A 370 6.08 9.01 -8.53
N THR A 371 4.83 8.65 -8.28
CA THR A 371 4.38 7.25 -8.34
C THR A 371 3.32 6.98 -9.41
N GLY A 372 3.33 7.76 -10.47
CA GLY A 372 2.55 7.44 -11.68
C GLY A 372 3.08 6.18 -12.40
N PRO A 373 2.26 5.53 -13.25
CA PRO A 373 0.88 5.86 -13.57
C PRO A 373 -0.09 5.54 -12.42
N TYR A 374 -1.28 6.12 -12.49
CA TYR A 374 -2.25 6.12 -11.39
C TYR A 374 -3.37 5.10 -11.59
N PHE A 375 -4.12 4.88 -10.51
CA PHE A 375 -5.14 3.85 -10.34
C PHE A 375 -4.58 2.41 -10.38
N HIS A 376 -5.43 1.45 -10.03
CA HIS A 376 -5.05 0.04 -9.96
C HIS A 376 -4.62 -0.55 -11.31
N ASN A 377 -5.11 0.02 -12.40
CA ASN A 377 -4.84 -0.42 -13.77
C ASN A 377 -3.85 0.47 -14.53
N GLY A 378 -3.25 1.46 -13.88
CA GLY A 378 -2.29 2.37 -14.51
C GLY A 378 -2.86 3.23 -15.65
N SER A 379 -4.19 3.41 -15.71
CA SER A 379 -4.89 4.03 -16.86
C SER A 379 -4.70 5.54 -16.97
N VAL A 380 -4.07 6.19 -16.00
CA VAL A 380 -3.87 7.65 -15.96
C VAL A 380 -2.42 7.98 -15.63
N VAL A 381 -1.84 8.90 -16.39
CA VAL A 381 -0.40 9.19 -16.32
C VAL A 381 -0.10 10.43 -15.47
N THR A 382 -1.02 11.39 -15.37
CA THR A 382 -0.79 12.67 -14.69
C THR A 382 -1.72 12.88 -13.50
N LEU A 383 -1.23 13.59 -12.46
CA LEU A 383 -2.07 14.00 -11.31
C LEU A 383 -3.22 14.89 -11.73
N GLU A 384 -3.02 15.74 -12.72
CA GLU A 384 -4.05 16.62 -13.24
C GLU A 384 -5.23 15.80 -13.78
N GLU A 385 -4.96 14.77 -14.58
CA GLU A 385 -6.01 13.88 -15.08
C GLU A 385 -6.68 13.08 -13.95
N VAL A 386 -5.93 12.65 -12.92
CA VAL A 386 -6.52 12.03 -11.72
C VAL A 386 -7.55 12.96 -11.08
N VAL A 387 -7.18 14.23 -10.81
CA VAL A 387 -8.09 15.19 -10.18
C VAL A 387 -9.29 15.49 -11.08
N ARG A 388 -9.10 15.56 -12.40
CA ARG A 388 -10.22 15.71 -13.37
C ARG A 388 -11.20 14.55 -13.30
N ARG A 389 -10.73 13.30 -13.22
CA ARG A 389 -11.61 12.12 -13.09
C ARG A 389 -12.41 12.14 -11.79
N TYR A 390 -11.80 12.56 -10.68
CA TYR A 390 -12.55 12.80 -9.44
C TYR A 390 -13.52 13.98 -9.57
N ASN A 391 -13.14 15.04 -10.28
CA ASN A 391 -14.04 16.18 -10.57
C ASN A 391 -15.29 15.76 -11.36
N GLU A 392 -15.18 14.75 -12.23
CA GLU A 392 -16.28 14.15 -12.99
C GLU A 392 -17.13 13.18 -12.16
N GLY A 393 -16.67 12.77 -10.98
CA GLY A 393 -17.33 11.78 -10.14
C GLY A 393 -17.09 10.32 -10.59
N GLY A 394 -15.98 10.06 -11.30
CA GLY A 394 -15.61 8.74 -11.83
C GLY A 394 -16.33 8.38 -13.13
N ALA A 395 -16.07 7.18 -13.64
CA ALA A 395 -16.67 6.70 -14.88
C ALA A 395 -18.17 6.38 -14.75
N PRO A 396 -18.92 6.30 -15.85
CA PRO A 396 -20.32 5.89 -15.84
C PRO A 396 -20.50 4.43 -15.43
N GLU A 397 -21.68 4.08 -14.92
CA GLU A 397 -22.04 2.70 -14.60
C GLU A 397 -21.83 1.76 -15.81
N GLY A 398 -21.41 0.52 -15.52
CA GLY A 398 -21.10 -0.47 -16.54
C GLY A 398 -19.67 -0.40 -17.08
N ALA A 399 -18.91 0.66 -16.77
CA ALA A 399 -17.49 0.76 -17.13
C ALA A 399 -16.54 0.10 -16.09
N TYR A 400 -17.08 -0.34 -14.96
CA TYR A 400 -16.35 -0.96 -13.83
C TYR A 400 -17.25 -1.99 -13.12
N PRO A 401 -16.70 -2.94 -12.35
CA PRO A 401 -17.50 -3.91 -11.60
C PRO A 401 -18.05 -3.30 -10.31
N GLY A 402 -19.16 -3.85 -9.81
CA GLY A 402 -19.75 -3.47 -8.54
C GLY A 402 -20.43 -2.11 -8.52
N THR A 403 -20.63 -1.56 -7.35
CA THR A 403 -21.31 -0.26 -7.12
C THR A 403 -20.28 0.81 -6.71
N LYS A 404 -20.30 1.95 -7.39
CA LYS A 404 -19.46 3.10 -7.08
C LYS A 404 -19.82 3.66 -5.71
N ASP A 405 -18.80 4.11 -4.95
CA ASP A 405 -19.00 4.77 -3.67
C ASP A 405 -19.88 6.04 -3.84
N ALA A 406 -20.87 6.19 -2.96
CA ALA A 406 -21.83 7.28 -3.02
C ALA A 406 -21.20 8.67 -2.77
N MET A 407 -20.00 8.72 -2.15
CA MET A 407 -19.24 9.96 -1.97
C MET A 407 -18.65 10.50 -3.28
N LEU A 408 -18.56 9.67 -4.32
CA LEU A 408 -17.98 10.09 -5.61
C LEU A 408 -19.03 10.75 -6.48
N VAL A 409 -19.17 12.04 -6.30
CA VAL A 409 -20.05 12.93 -7.06
C VAL A 409 -19.21 13.97 -7.80
N PRO A 410 -19.75 14.62 -8.87
CA PRO A 410 -19.07 15.72 -9.51
C PRO A 410 -18.76 16.86 -8.53
N LEU A 411 -17.48 17.28 -8.46
CA LEU A 411 -16.99 18.24 -7.48
C LEU A 411 -17.18 19.70 -7.95
N ASN A 412 -17.42 19.91 -9.24
CA ASN A 412 -17.56 21.24 -9.86
C ASN A 412 -16.36 22.15 -9.58
N LEU A 413 -15.15 21.60 -9.69
CA LEU A 413 -13.91 22.36 -9.61
C LEU A 413 -13.63 23.08 -10.93
N THR A 414 -13.15 24.29 -10.83
CA THR A 414 -12.60 25.04 -11.98
C THR A 414 -11.19 24.52 -12.31
N GLU A 415 -10.69 24.84 -13.50
CA GLU A 415 -9.32 24.49 -13.91
C GLU A 415 -8.26 25.01 -12.94
N ALA A 416 -8.42 26.23 -12.42
CA ALA A 416 -7.50 26.80 -11.44
C ALA A 416 -7.52 26.02 -10.11
N GLU A 417 -8.69 25.58 -9.65
CA GLU A 417 -8.83 24.75 -8.44
C GLU A 417 -8.22 23.36 -8.63
N ILE A 418 -8.34 22.77 -9.82
CA ILE A 418 -7.68 21.49 -10.15
C ILE A 418 -6.17 21.65 -10.05
N LEU A 419 -5.59 22.69 -10.64
CA LEU A 419 -4.16 22.97 -10.60
C LEU A 419 -3.67 23.28 -9.17
N ASP A 420 -4.48 23.99 -8.36
CA ASP A 420 -4.16 24.23 -6.95
C ASP A 420 -4.10 22.92 -6.15
N ILE A 421 -5.05 21.98 -6.36
CA ILE A 421 -5.02 20.65 -5.73
C ILE A 421 -3.77 19.87 -6.17
N VAL A 422 -3.43 19.88 -7.46
CA VAL A 422 -2.21 19.25 -7.97
C VAL A 422 -0.96 19.84 -7.32
N ALA A 423 -0.89 21.17 -7.18
CA ALA A 423 0.21 21.84 -6.49
C ALA A 423 0.32 21.42 -5.02
N PHE A 424 -0.80 21.18 -4.33
CA PHE A 424 -0.79 20.60 -2.99
C PHE A 424 -0.27 19.16 -2.99
N LEU A 425 -0.76 18.28 -3.86
CA LEU A 425 -0.34 16.89 -3.94
C LEU A 425 1.17 16.75 -4.18
N GLN A 426 1.78 17.63 -4.95
CA GLN A 426 3.23 17.69 -5.17
C GLN A 426 4.02 17.97 -3.89
N THR A 427 3.43 18.64 -2.88
CA THR A 427 4.08 18.91 -1.60
C THR A 427 4.15 17.70 -0.67
N LEU A 428 3.56 16.58 -1.04
CA LEU A 428 3.53 15.34 -0.26
C LEU A 428 4.73 14.41 -0.53
N THR A 429 5.62 14.78 -1.43
CA THR A 429 6.88 14.06 -1.69
C THR A 429 7.90 14.39 -0.61
N GLY A 430 8.27 13.39 0.17
CA GLY A 430 9.25 13.51 1.23
C GLY A 430 10.69 13.29 0.77
N GLU A 431 11.60 13.13 1.70
CA GLU A 431 12.99 12.79 1.42
C GLU A 431 13.08 11.43 0.71
N PRO A 432 14.03 11.24 -0.22
CA PRO A 432 14.24 9.96 -0.86
C PRO A 432 14.63 8.89 0.16
N VAL A 433 14.30 7.64 -0.12
CA VAL A 433 14.78 6.49 0.65
C VAL A 433 16.31 6.50 0.65
N PRO A 434 16.98 6.20 1.79
CA PRO A 434 18.43 6.16 1.87
C PRO A 434 19.06 5.31 0.77
N GLU A 435 20.08 5.84 0.09
CA GLU A 435 20.73 5.21 -1.07
C GLU A 435 21.17 3.77 -0.77
N ALA A 436 21.68 3.50 0.43
CA ALA A 436 22.09 2.16 0.85
C ALA A 436 20.97 1.11 0.75
N LEU A 437 19.69 1.53 0.79
CA LEU A 437 18.54 0.65 0.63
C LEU A 437 18.08 0.49 -0.82
N THR A 438 18.67 1.23 -1.76
CA THR A 438 18.27 1.21 -3.17
C THR A 438 19.28 0.49 -4.07
N VAL A 439 20.42 0.09 -3.53
CA VAL A 439 21.48 -0.60 -4.28
C VAL A 439 21.28 -2.10 -4.32
N ASP A 440 21.61 -2.71 -5.46
CA ASP A 440 21.64 -4.16 -5.61
C ASP A 440 22.77 -4.77 -4.76
N THR A 441 22.40 -5.59 -3.80
CA THR A 441 23.33 -6.31 -2.90
C THR A 441 23.28 -7.83 -3.11
N SER A 442 22.61 -8.33 -4.13
CA SER A 442 22.43 -9.77 -4.37
C SER A 442 23.74 -10.51 -4.66
N ALA A 443 24.74 -9.84 -5.23
CA ALA A 443 26.02 -10.40 -5.60
C ALA A 443 27.10 -10.32 -4.50
N GLN A 444 26.75 -9.85 -3.29
CA GLN A 444 27.69 -9.68 -2.16
C GLN A 444 27.82 -10.93 -1.31
#